data_7c93218103da0627460020936044311c
#
_entry.id   7c93218103da0627460020936044311c
#
_cell.length_a   1.000
_cell.length_b   1.000
_cell.length_c   1.000
_cell.angle_alpha   90.00
_cell.angle_beta   90.00
_cell.angle_gamma   90.00
#
_symmetry.space_group_name_H-M   'P 1'
#
loop_
_entity.id
_entity.type
_entity.pdbx_description
1 polymer ?
#
loop_
_entity_poly.entity_id
_entity_poly.type
_entity_poly.pdbx_seq_one_letter_code
_entity_poly.pdbx_strand_id
1 'polypeptide(L)'
;MGFIIKQPLETNQGLLSEAYARIEMLRIDKFFGLLYATVTLYPSRQAALDTFPVYFGEINPNPSQVVGVSIVYNGEEMEYPTYFEFPLTTPTEVEVPVFEEVTETKTVKYYDFDEDGNIVEKTKEEIKTKTVQTGTEVITKLKIDVNQNNVNVYSLAYDLVKKEFGEIFGNENIIDE
;
A
#
# COMPACT_ATOMS: atom_id res chain seq x y z
N MET A 1 20.42 -5.39 6.78
CA MET A 1 20.13 -6.44 5.79
C MET A 1 20.39 -5.84 4.43
N GLY A 2 21.19 -6.49 3.59
CA GLY A 2 21.60 -5.98 2.28
C GLY A 2 22.12 -7.09 1.38
N PHE A 3 22.48 -6.74 0.16
CA PHE A 3 23.00 -7.64 -0.87
C PHE A 3 24.01 -6.90 -1.77
N ILE A 4 24.82 -7.67 -2.50
CA ILE A 4 25.82 -7.13 -3.42
C ILE A 4 25.26 -7.15 -4.84
N ILE A 5 25.47 -6.05 -5.56
CA ILE A 5 25.20 -5.91 -6.99
C ILE A 5 26.55 -6.05 -7.69
N LYS A 6 26.79 -7.20 -8.37
CA LYS A 6 28.01 -7.49 -9.12
C LYS A 6 27.91 -7.05 -10.58
N GLN A 7 27.63 -5.79 -10.77
CA GLN A 7 27.61 -5.17 -12.10
C GLN A 7 28.33 -3.83 -12.03
N PRO A 8 29.15 -3.49 -13.03
CA PRO A 8 29.75 -2.18 -13.11
C PRO A 8 28.67 -1.08 -13.17
N LEU A 9 28.73 -0.13 -12.23
CA LEU A 9 27.79 0.98 -12.13
C LEU A 9 28.53 2.30 -12.30
N GLU A 10 28.01 3.15 -13.17
CA GLU A 10 28.44 4.53 -13.27
C GLU A 10 27.74 5.34 -12.18
N THR A 11 28.51 5.98 -11.32
CA THR A 11 28.02 6.61 -10.11
C THR A 11 28.57 8.03 -9.95
N ASN A 12 28.02 8.79 -9.01
CA ASN A 12 28.55 10.10 -8.63
C ASN A 12 29.98 10.05 -8.06
N GLN A 13 30.48 8.87 -7.70
CA GLN A 13 31.84 8.62 -7.22
C GLN A 13 32.75 8.00 -8.30
N GLY A 14 32.26 7.85 -9.52
CA GLY A 14 32.93 7.19 -10.63
C GLY A 14 32.42 5.78 -10.89
N LEU A 15 33.17 5.03 -11.70
CA LEU A 15 32.82 3.65 -12.05
C LEU A 15 33.16 2.70 -10.90
N LEU A 16 32.14 2.05 -10.35
CA LEU A 16 32.29 0.98 -9.38
C LEU A 16 32.11 -0.39 -10.07
N SER A 17 32.94 -1.36 -9.71
CA SER A 17 32.83 -2.76 -10.21
C SER A 17 31.68 -3.51 -9.56
N GLU A 18 31.31 -3.12 -8.34
CA GLU A 18 30.19 -3.66 -7.56
C GLU A 18 29.68 -2.60 -6.57
N ALA A 19 28.46 -2.76 -6.12
CA ALA A 19 27.88 -1.91 -5.08
C ALA A 19 27.17 -2.76 -4.03
N TYR A 20 27.06 -2.25 -2.81
CA TYR A 20 26.31 -2.87 -1.73
C TYR A 20 24.99 -2.12 -1.52
N ALA A 21 23.87 -2.80 -1.71
CA ALA A 21 22.53 -2.28 -1.44
C ALA A 21 22.11 -2.62 -0.02
N ARG A 22 21.64 -1.64 0.74
CA ARG A 22 21.12 -1.82 2.10
C ARG A 22 19.74 -1.21 2.23
N ILE A 23 18.82 -1.96 2.86
CA ILE A 23 17.53 -1.44 3.26
C ILE A 23 17.73 -0.68 4.57
N GLU A 24 17.53 0.64 4.51
CA GLU A 24 17.74 1.54 5.65
C GLU A 24 16.49 1.71 6.49
N MET A 25 15.35 1.78 5.86
CA MET A 25 14.08 2.02 6.54
C MET A 25 12.99 1.14 5.93
N LEU A 26 12.12 0.63 6.81
CA LEU A 26 10.87 0.00 6.44
C LEU A 26 9.71 0.73 7.11
N ARG A 27 8.69 1.01 6.35
CA ARG A 27 7.45 1.58 6.83
C ARG A 27 6.26 0.80 6.29
N ILE A 28 5.32 0.43 7.15
CA ILE A 28 4.06 -0.18 6.76
C ILE A 28 2.96 0.87 6.89
N ASP A 29 2.28 1.11 5.80
CA ASP A 29 1.04 1.86 5.81
C ASP A 29 -0.14 0.87 5.84
N LYS A 30 -0.73 0.71 7.03
CA LYS A 30 -1.84 -0.21 7.23
C LYS A 30 -3.14 0.26 6.60
N PHE A 31 -3.28 1.56 6.39
CA PHE A 31 -4.48 2.14 5.81
C PHE A 31 -4.56 1.86 4.32
N PHE A 32 -3.43 2.03 3.62
CA PHE A 32 -3.34 1.74 2.18
C PHE A 32 -2.87 0.32 1.89
N GLY A 33 -2.43 -0.44 2.90
CA GLY A 33 -1.90 -1.78 2.71
C GLY A 33 -0.60 -1.80 1.90
N LEU A 34 0.31 -0.87 2.20
CA LEU A 34 1.56 -0.68 1.48
C LEU A 34 2.76 -0.89 2.39
N LEU A 35 3.82 -1.47 1.84
CA LEU A 35 5.14 -1.57 2.43
C LEU A 35 6.09 -0.65 1.68
N TYR A 36 6.70 0.28 2.39
CA TYR A 36 7.74 1.15 1.86
C TYR A 36 9.10 0.68 2.35
N ALA A 37 10.04 0.54 1.42
CA ALA A 37 11.43 0.22 1.71
C ALA A 37 12.35 1.29 1.12
N THR A 38 13.13 1.96 1.97
CA THR A 38 14.17 2.88 1.50
C THR A 38 15.46 2.12 1.31
N VAL A 39 16.02 2.19 0.12
CA VAL A 39 17.25 1.50 -0.26
C VAL A 39 18.35 2.51 -0.57
N THR A 40 19.51 2.30 0.00
CA THR A 40 20.71 3.09 -0.23
C THR A 40 21.82 2.20 -0.79
N LEU A 41 22.56 2.74 -1.75
CA LEU A 41 23.72 2.07 -2.34
C LEU A 41 25.01 2.61 -1.71
N TYR A 42 25.95 1.70 -1.48
CA TYR A 42 27.25 1.98 -0.91
C TYR A 42 28.35 1.36 -1.80
N PRO A 43 29.56 1.93 -1.82
CA PRO A 43 30.67 1.36 -2.58
C PRO A 43 31.15 0.01 -2.03
N SER A 44 30.79 -0.32 -0.78
CA SER A 44 31.10 -1.60 -0.15
C SER A 44 30.23 -1.82 1.08
N ARG A 45 30.16 -3.08 1.54
CA ARG A 45 29.51 -3.40 2.82
C ARG A 45 30.14 -2.66 4.00
N GLN A 46 31.47 -2.52 4.02
CA GLN A 46 32.15 -1.79 5.11
C GLN A 46 31.69 -0.33 5.16
N ALA A 47 31.60 0.33 4.00
CA ALA A 47 31.08 1.70 3.92
C ALA A 47 29.65 1.80 4.47
N ALA A 48 28.81 0.79 4.21
CA ALA A 48 27.47 0.73 4.76
C ALA A 48 27.47 0.53 6.29
N LEU A 49 28.37 -0.29 6.82
CA LEU A 49 28.50 -0.52 8.28
C LEU A 49 29.03 0.70 9.03
N ASP A 50 29.90 1.46 8.39
CA ASP A 50 30.47 2.70 8.96
C ASP A 50 29.46 3.85 9.01
N THR A 51 28.31 3.68 8.34
CA THR A 51 27.21 4.64 8.35
C THR A 51 26.26 4.33 9.50
N PHE A 52 26.22 5.20 10.50
CA PHE A 52 25.35 5.03 11.65
C PHE A 52 23.90 5.45 11.32
N PRO A 53 22.89 4.65 11.69
CA PRO A 53 21.50 5.11 11.63
C PRO A 53 21.32 6.25 12.62
N VAL A 54 20.74 7.34 12.18
CA VAL A 54 20.41 8.46 13.07
C VAL A 54 19.17 8.09 13.89
N TYR A 55 19.18 8.42 15.16
CA TYR A 55 18.05 8.25 16.06
C TYR A 55 16.83 9.01 15.53
N PHE A 56 15.63 8.39 15.63
CA PHE A 56 14.33 8.94 15.26
C PHE A 56 13.91 8.86 13.77
N GLY A 57 14.39 7.87 13.03
CA GLY A 57 13.85 7.56 11.71
C GLY A 57 14.31 8.49 10.58
N GLU A 58 15.20 9.41 10.85
CA GLU A 58 15.91 10.14 9.81
C GLU A 58 17.16 9.36 9.42
N ILE A 59 17.25 8.98 8.16
CA ILE A 59 18.46 8.43 7.58
C ILE A 59 19.35 9.62 7.26
N ASN A 60 20.47 9.73 7.96
CA ASN A 60 21.52 10.66 7.59
C ASN A 60 22.79 9.88 7.28
N PRO A 61 22.85 9.19 6.14
CA PRO A 61 24.04 8.51 5.72
C PRO A 61 25.14 9.56 5.54
N ASN A 62 26.38 9.21 5.87
CA ASN A 62 27.50 10.08 5.52
C ASN A 62 27.47 10.31 3.99
N PRO A 63 27.21 11.53 3.51
CA PRO A 63 26.99 11.80 2.08
C PRO A 63 28.17 11.35 1.20
N SER A 64 29.37 11.29 1.76
CA SER A 64 30.57 10.82 1.06
C SER A 64 30.63 9.30 0.87
N GLN A 65 29.76 8.54 1.55
CA GLN A 65 29.72 7.08 1.47
C GLN A 65 28.52 6.56 0.69
N VAL A 66 27.55 7.43 0.38
CA VAL A 66 26.37 7.06 -0.41
C VAL A 66 26.68 7.20 -1.89
N VAL A 67 26.38 6.18 -2.64
CA VAL A 67 26.56 6.16 -4.07
C VAL A 67 25.28 6.64 -4.75
N GLY A 68 25.38 7.75 -5.49
CA GLY A 68 24.29 8.19 -6.37
C GLY A 68 24.39 7.46 -7.71
N VAL A 69 23.32 6.78 -8.09
CA VAL A 69 23.18 6.10 -9.38
C VAL A 69 21.85 6.51 -9.99
N SER A 70 21.87 6.90 -11.26
CA SER A 70 20.67 7.10 -12.05
C SER A 70 20.55 5.94 -13.05
N ILE A 71 19.40 5.28 -13.04
CA ILE A 71 19.09 4.15 -13.93
C ILE A 71 17.70 4.33 -14.52
N VAL A 72 17.48 3.74 -15.69
CA VAL A 72 16.15 3.68 -16.30
C VAL A 72 15.54 2.31 -16.03
N TYR A 73 14.41 2.28 -15.35
CA TYR A 73 13.65 1.08 -15.06
C TYR A 73 12.16 1.29 -15.41
N ASN A 74 11.58 0.37 -16.17
CA ASN A 74 10.21 0.48 -16.69
C ASN A 74 9.93 1.82 -17.44
N GLY A 75 10.96 2.43 -18.05
CA GLY A 75 10.85 3.69 -18.77
C GLY A 75 10.91 4.95 -17.90
N GLU A 76 11.11 4.79 -16.60
CA GLU A 76 11.29 5.88 -15.65
C GLU A 76 12.74 5.95 -15.17
N GLU A 77 13.25 7.17 -15.01
CA GLU A 77 14.57 7.40 -14.43
C GLU A 77 14.47 7.33 -12.91
N MET A 78 15.24 6.43 -12.30
CA MET A 78 15.34 6.25 -10.86
C MET A 78 16.71 6.72 -10.37
N GLU A 79 16.70 7.53 -9.32
CA GLU A 79 17.91 7.98 -8.64
C GLU A 79 18.05 7.26 -7.29
N TYR A 80 19.26 6.78 -6.97
CA TYR A 80 19.57 6.21 -5.67
C TYR A 80 20.35 7.21 -4.81
N PRO A 81 20.05 7.29 -3.50
CA PRO A 81 19.12 6.48 -2.74
C PRO A 81 17.65 6.71 -3.09
N THR A 82 16.85 5.65 -3.11
CA THR A 82 15.44 5.69 -3.46
C THR A 82 14.58 4.83 -2.54
N TYR A 83 13.27 4.96 -2.66
CA TYR A 83 12.34 4.09 -1.97
C TYR A 83 11.52 3.27 -2.95
N PHE A 84 11.15 2.08 -2.52
CA PHE A 84 10.25 1.18 -3.22
C PHE A 84 8.93 1.09 -2.46
N GLU A 85 7.86 0.94 -3.21
CA GLU A 85 6.52 0.76 -2.70
C GLU A 85 5.97 -0.59 -3.16
N PHE A 86 5.60 -1.42 -2.19
CA PHE A 86 5.08 -2.77 -2.47
C PHE A 86 3.66 -2.91 -1.94
N PRO A 87 2.71 -3.38 -2.75
CA PRO A 87 1.39 -3.70 -2.25
C PRO A 87 1.46 -4.93 -1.33
N LEU A 88 0.96 -4.79 -0.12
CA LEU A 88 0.77 -5.90 0.84
C LEU A 88 -0.64 -6.48 0.76
N THR A 89 -1.40 -6.09 -0.24
CA THR A 89 -2.79 -6.47 -0.39
C THR A 89 -2.98 -7.27 -1.66
N THR A 90 -3.71 -8.37 -1.56
CA THR A 90 -4.24 -9.06 -2.73
C THR A 90 -5.67 -8.59 -3.02
N PRO A 91 -5.99 -8.30 -4.29
CA PRO A 91 -7.37 -8.05 -4.67
C PRO A 91 -8.19 -9.33 -4.44
N THR A 92 -9.23 -9.21 -3.65
CA THR A 92 -10.15 -10.32 -3.36
C THR A 92 -11.54 -9.86 -3.76
N GLU A 93 -12.20 -10.63 -4.59
CA GLU A 93 -13.61 -10.40 -4.90
C GLU A 93 -14.48 -10.78 -3.70
N VAL A 94 -15.34 -9.86 -3.30
CA VAL A 94 -16.26 -10.06 -2.18
C VAL A 94 -17.65 -9.63 -2.64
N GLU A 95 -18.62 -10.52 -2.46
CA GLU A 95 -20.03 -10.16 -2.65
C GLU A 95 -20.49 -9.26 -1.49
N VAL A 96 -21.04 -8.13 -1.84
CA VAL A 96 -21.64 -7.20 -0.87
C VAL A 96 -23.11 -6.99 -1.19
N PRO A 97 -23.97 -6.94 -0.17
CA PRO A 97 -25.39 -6.68 -0.41
C PRO A 97 -25.62 -5.25 -0.91
N VAL A 98 -26.43 -5.12 -1.92
CA VAL A 98 -26.90 -3.82 -2.43
C VAL A 98 -28.25 -3.52 -1.78
N PHE A 99 -28.37 -2.33 -1.22
CA PHE A 99 -29.58 -1.85 -0.58
C PHE A 99 -30.14 -0.65 -1.33
N GLU A 100 -31.43 -0.63 -1.51
CA GLU A 100 -32.15 0.50 -2.08
C GLU A 100 -33.21 0.99 -1.11
N GLU A 101 -33.44 2.29 -1.14
CA GLU A 101 -34.55 2.91 -0.43
C GLU A 101 -35.81 2.77 -1.25
N VAL A 102 -36.79 2.02 -0.73
CA VAL A 102 -38.10 1.84 -1.34
C VAL A 102 -39.12 2.60 -0.54
N THR A 103 -39.85 3.45 -1.25
CA THR A 103 -40.95 4.23 -0.66
C THR A 103 -42.27 3.47 -0.81
N GLU A 104 -42.94 3.20 0.30
CA GLU A 104 -44.27 2.65 0.32
C GLU A 104 -45.29 3.72 0.76
N THR A 105 -46.31 3.92 -0.05
CA THR A 105 -47.45 4.76 0.34
C THR A 105 -48.48 3.91 1.03
N LYS A 106 -48.80 4.24 2.26
CA LYS A 106 -49.83 3.57 3.04
C LYS A 106 -50.95 4.51 3.35
N THR A 107 -52.17 4.12 2.97
CA THR A 107 -53.36 4.88 3.37
C THR A 107 -53.69 4.54 4.84
N VAL A 108 -53.68 5.58 5.66
CA VAL A 108 -54.02 5.45 7.10
C VAL A 108 -55.33 6.17 7.36
N LYS A 109 -56.25 5.46 8.02
CA LYS A 109 -57.49 6.04 8.50
C LYS A 109 -57.25 6.76 9.81
N TYR A 110 -57.86 7.96 9.91
CA TYR A 110 -57.90 8.71 11.16
C TYR A 110 -59.27 9.35 11.34
N TYR A 111 -59.59 9.68 12.56
CA TYR A 111 -60.89 10.32 12.93
C TYR A 111 -60.63 11.79 13.16
N ASP A 112 -61.57 12.59 12.67
CA ASP A 112 -61.55 14.05 12.80
C ASP A 112 -62.98 14.54 13.03
N PHE A 113 -63.16 15.81 13.39
CA PHE A 113 -64.47 16.40 13.55
C PHE A 113 -64.85 17.13 12.25
N ASP A 114 -66.11 17.01 11.87
CA ASP A 114 -66.70 17.86 10.82
C ASP A 114 -67.10 19.24 11.37
N GLU A 115 -67.62 20.08 10.49
CA GLU A 115 -68.05 21.44 10.84
C GLU A 115 -69.19 21.51 11.87
N ASP A 116 -69.94 20.41 11.96
CA ASP A 116 -71.05 20.22 12.91
C ASP A 116 -70.64 19.57 14.24
N GLY A 117 -69.33 19.21 14.38
CA GLY A 117 -68.75 18.60 15.55
C GLY A 117 -68.95 17.09 15.63
N ASN A 118 -69.37 16.39 14.56
CA ASN A 118 -69.50 14.96 14.53
C ASN A 118 -68.15 14.32 14.16
N ILE A 119 -67.87 13.11 14.70
CA ILE A 119 -66.67 12.34 14.39
C ILE A 119 -66.85 11.71 13.01
N VAL A 120 -65.95 12.04 12.09
CA VAL A 120 -65.90 11.48 10.73
C VAL A 120 -64.56 10.78 10.47
N GLU A 121 -64.65 9.64 9.79
CA GLU A 121 -63.47 8.91 9.35
C GLU A 121 -62.85 9.60 8.11
N LYS A 122 -61.63 9.99 8.19
CA LYS A 122 -60.83 10.51 7.08
C LYS A 122 -59.66 9.59 6.76
N THR A 123 -59.13 9.70 5.57
CA THR A 123 -57.95 8.97 5.16
C THR A 123 -56.83 9.93 4.77
N LYS A 124 -55.62 9.61 5.12
CA LYS A 124 -54.41 10.31 4.66
C LYS A 124 -53.39 9.28 4.10
N GLU A 125 -52.60 9.73 3.17
CA GLU A 125 -51.49 8.94 2.70
C GLU A 125 -50.26 9.22 3.56
N GLU A 126 -49.66 8.17 4.08
CA GLU A 126 -48.36 8.23 4.76
C GLU A 126 -47.31 7.55 3.91
N ILE A 127 -46.25 8.28 3.60
CA ILE A 127 -45.10 7.79 2.87
C ILE A 127 -44.10 7.22 3.89
N LYS A 128 -43.78 5.92 3.75
CA LYS A 128 -42.75 5.28 4.57
C LYS A 128 -41.63 4.82 3.68
N THR A 129 -40.42 5.28 3.97
CA THR A 129 -39.21 4.79 3.31
C THR A 129 -38.63 3.62 4.12
N LYS A 130 -38.33 2.55 3.46
CA LYS A 130 -37.62 1.40 4.03
C LYS A 130 -36.45 1.02 3.13
N THR A 131 -35.37 0.59 3.73
CA THR A 131 -34.22 0.04 3.02
C THR A 131 -34.46 -1.44 2.79
N VAL A 132 -34.38 -1.86 1.53
CA VAL A 132 -34.59 -3.27 1.12
C VAL A 132 -33.34 -3.72 0.38
N GLN A 133 -32.87 -4.92 0.70
CA GLN A 133 -31.83 -5.54 -0.08
C GLN A 133 -32.40 -5.97 -1.44
N THR A 134 -31.84 -5.41 -2.52
CA THR A 134 -32.30 -5.65 -3.89
C THR A 134 -31.42 -6.62 -4.66
N GLY A 135 -30.20 -6.88 -4.15
CA GLY A 135 -29.28 -7.79 -4.81
C GLY A 135 -27.94 -7.92 -4.07
N THR A 136 -26.97 -8.46 -4.78
CA THR A 136 -25.56 -8.46 -4.40
C THR A 136 -24.74 -7.96 -5.58
N GLU A 137 -23.69 -7.22 -5.30
CA GLU A 137 -22.66 -6.85 -6.27
C GLU A 137 -21.31 -7.42 -5.86
N VAL A 138 -20.48 -7.73 -6.84
CA VAL A 138 -19.11 -8.18 -6.60
C VAL A 138 -18.22 -6.94 -6.59
N ILE A 139 -17.62 -6.65 -5.47
CA ILE A 139 -16.61 -5.59 -5.35
C ILE A 139 -15.24 -6.18 -5.07
N THR A 140 -14.22 -5.56 -5.63
CA THR A 140 -12.84 -5.91 -5.31
C THR A 140 -12.43 -5.20 -4.03
N LYS A 141 -12.18 -5.97 -2.97
CA LYS A 141 -11.58 -5.48 -1.73
C LYS A 141 -10.13 -5.87 -1.68
N LEU A 142 -9.29 -4.93 -1.26
CA LEU A 142 -7.89 -5.23 -0.96
C LEU A 142 -7.81 -5.88 0.42
N LYS A 143 -7.34 -7.11 0.46
CA LYS A 143 -7.12 -7.84 1.71
C LYS A 143 -5.64 -7.78 2.05
N ILE A 144 -5.31 -7.32 3.25
CA ILE A 144 -3.93 -7.30 3.73
C ILE A 144 -3.53 -8.73 4.11
N ASP A 145 -2.61 -9.30 3.34
CA ASP A 145 -2.13 -10.68 3.56
C ASP A 145 -1.12 -10.82 4.73
N VAL A 146 -0.62 -9.71 5.24
CA VAL A 146 0.43 -9.68 6.29
C VAL A 146 -0.03 -10.20 7.65
N ASN A 147 -1.33 -10.45 7.84
CA ASN A 147 -1.88 -10.94 9.11
C ASN A 147 -1.86 -12.47 9.27
N GLN A 148 -1.33 -13.20 8.31
CA GLN A 148 -1.23 -14.64 8.45
C GLN A 148 0.10 -15.01 9.12
N ASN A 149 0.05 -15.11 10.44
CA ASN A 149 0.94 -15.89 11.29
C ASN A 149 2.43 -15.86 10.91
N ASN A 150 3.20 -14.99 11.56
CA ASN A 150 4.67 -15.02 11.59
C ASN A 150 5.42 -14.59 10.32
N VAL A 151 4.86 -13.80 9.44
CA VAL A 151 5.66 -13.20 8.37
C VAL A 151 6.63 -12.17 8.96
N ASN A 152 7.91 -12.47 8.87
CA ASN A 152 8.94 -11.49 9.20
C ASN A 152 8.93 -10.41 8.10
N VAL A 153 8.43 -9.22 8.45
CA VAL A 153 8.30 -8.10 7.51
C VAL A 153 9.64 -7.71 6.89
N TYR A 154 10.73 -7.85 7.65
CA TYR A 154 12.09 -7.58 7.14
C TYR A 154 12.51 -8.58 6.08
N SER A 155 12.18 -9.87 6.26
CA SER A 155 12.46 -10.91 5.26
C SER A 155 11.63 -10.67 4.00
N LEU A 156 10.35 -10.37 4.16
CA LEU A 156 9.48 -10.05 3.03
C LEU A 156 9.98 -8.84 2.24
N ALA A 157 10.32 -7.76 2.94
CA ALA A 157 10.86 -6.56 2.30
C ALA A 157 12.17 -6.84 1.56
N TYR A 158 13.04 -7.65 2.17
CA TYR A 158 14.30 -8.06 1.55
C TYR A 158 14.07 -8.81 0.24
N ASP A 159 13.18 -9.80 0.26
CA ASP A 159 12.87 -10.62 -0.92
C ASP A 159 12.24 -9.77 -2.03
N LEU A 160 11.33 -8.84 -1.68
CA LEU A 160 10.70 -7.95 -2.64
C LEU A 160 11.71 -6.98 -3.26
N VAL A 161 12.51 -6.29 -2.44
CA VAL A 161 13.56 -5.38 -2.92
C VAL A 161 14.57 -6.12 -3.78
N LYS A 162 15.03 -7.29 -3.33
CA LYS A 162 15.96 -8.12 -4.09
C LYS A 162 15.41 -8.52 -5.46
N LYS A 163 14.12 -8.84 -5.54
CA LYS A 163 13.45 -9.15 -6.81
C LYS A 163 13.48 -7.96 -7.76
N GLU A 164 13.11 -6.77 -7.28
CA GLU A 164 13.16 -5.53 -8.09
C GLU A 164 14.58 -5.25 -8.60
N PHE A 165 15.58 -5.40 -7.74
CA PHE A 165 16.98 -5.25 -8.15
C PHE A 165 17.41 -6.31 -9.16
N GLY A 166 16.90 -7.54 -9.05
CA GLY A 166 17.12 -8.58 -10.05
C GLY A 166 16.51 -8.27 -11.40
N GLU A 167 15.37 -7.58 -11.43
CA GLU A 167 14.75 -7.09 -12.67
C GLU A 167 15.53 -5.92 -13.29
N ILE A 168 16.14 -5.08 -12.46
CA ILE A 168 16.93 -3.91 -12.91
C ILE A 168 18.32 -4.33 -13.40
N PHE A 169 19.03 -5.14 -12.63
CA PHE A 169 20.47 -5.43 -12.85
C PHE A 169 20.74 -6.84 -13.34
N GLY A 170 19.74 -7.71 -13.43
CA GLY A 170 19.89 -9.15 -13.70
C GLY A 170 20.04 -9.96 -12.41
N ASN A 171 19.26 -11.04 -12.27
CA ASN A 171 19.25 -11.88 -11.06
C ASN A 171 20.62 -12.52 -10.76
N GLU A 172 21.41 -12.80 -11.81
CA GLU A 172 22.77 -13.35 -11.71
C GLU A 172 23.76 -12.39 -11.07
N ASN A 173 23.45 -11.10 -11.09
CA ASN A 173 24.29 -10.05 -10.54
C ASN A 173 23.94 -9.71 -9.07
N ILE A 174 22.87 -10.28 -8.53
CA ILE A 174 22.43 -10.03 -7.15
C ILE A 174 22.87 -11.18 -6.25
N ILE A 175 23.74 -10.88 -5.30
CA ILE A 175 24.33 -11.89 -4.42
C ILE A 175 23.96 -11.59 -2.98
N ASP A 176 23.41 -12.62 -2.30
CA ASP A 176 23.17 -12.57 -0.87
C ASP A 176 24.48 -12.53 -0.07
N GLU A 177 24.44 -11.82 1.04
CA GLU A 177 25.57 -11.74 1.97
C GLU A 177 25.17 -12.20 3.39
#